data_37c83f7653536c1a06b41b2ef40cba26
#
_entry.id   37c83f7653536c1a06b41b2ef40cba26
#
_cell.length_a   1.000
_cell.length_b   1.000
_cell.length_c   1.000
_cell.angle_alpha   90.00
_cell.angle_beta   90.00
_cell.angle_gamma   90.00
#
_symmetry.space_group_name_H-M   'P 1'
#
loop_
_entity.id
_entity.type
_entity.pdbx_description
1 polymer ?
#
loop_
_entity_poly.entity_id
_entity_poly.type
_entity_poly.pdbx_seq_one_letter_code
_entity_poly.pdbx_strand_id
1 'polypeptide(L)'
;MPLVHECNHLGCHAVIPSTEKFCPRHKQQEQQRYAKYNHQLKLQSDKQYNLNRRDQEANAFYHSARWTRTRDYIKQRDYMTDSVDGRVLNDHDYIVDHVIPRRLSADPYNVNNLWLLSRRHHNIKTRYEEQMSDDKLIRMTRNDWRNLLMKSGDQHG
;
A
#
# COMPACT_ATOMS: atom_id res chain seq x y z
N MET A 1 -46.67 -20.33 -35.82
CA MET A 1 -46.18 -21.08 -34.65
C MET A 1 -45.05 -20.27 -34.05
N PRO A 2 -44.95 -20.08 -32.72
CA PRO A 2 -43.81 -19.41 -32.14
C PRO A 2 -42.56 -20.25 -32.38
N LEU A 3 -41.45 -19.60 -32.78
CA LEU A 3 -40.15 -20.23 -32.94
C LEU A 3 -39.58 -20.56 -31.55
N VAL A 4 -39.09 -21.78 -31.38
CA VAL A 4 -38.53 -22.29 -30.12
C VAL A 4 -37.12 -22.89 -30.36
N HIS A 5 -36.32 -22.92 -29.33
CA HIS A 5 -34.98 -23.58 -29.32
C HIS A 5 -34.68 -24.15 -27.93
N GLU A 6 -33.64 -24.96 -27.81
CA GLU A 6 -33.13 -25.42 -26.52
C GLU A 6 -32.37 -24.32 -25.77
N CYS A 7 -32.43 -24.40 -24.43
CA CYS A 7 -31.67 -23.51 -23.56
C CYS A 7 -30.18 -23.54 -23.87
N ASN A 8 -29.52 -22.38 -23.96
CA ASN A 8 -28.10 -22.26 -24.30
C ASN A 8 -27.14 -22.72 -23.18
N HIS A 9 -27.69 -23.19 -22.05
CA HIS A 9 -26.86 -23.76 -21.00
C HIS A 9 -26.44 -25.18 -21.34
N LEU A 10 -25.13 -25.45 -21.27
CA LEU A 10 -24.59 -26.76 -21.64
C LEU A 10 -25.29 -27.90 -20.87
N GLY A 11 -25.79 -28.89 -21.61
CA GLY A 11 -26.52 -30.04 -21.05
C GLY A 11 -27.95 -29.77 -20.60
N CYS A 12 -28.54 -28.64 -20.98
CA CYS A 12 -29.93 -28.32 -20.71
C CYS A 12 -30.83 -28.47 -21.97
N HIS A 13 -31.75 -29.40 -21.95
CA HIS A 13 -32.70 -29.69 -23.07
C HIS A 13 -34.06 -28.99 -22.90
N ALA A 14 -34.16 -27.99 -22.01
CA ALA A 14 -35.41 -27.24 -21.85
C ALA A 14 -35.66 -26.39 -23.10
N VAL A 15 -36.84 -26.62 -23.72
CA VAL A 15 -37.31 -25.87 -24.89
C VAL A 15 -37.86 -24.52 -24.43
N ILE A 16 -37.41 -23.46 -25.04
CA ILE A 16 -37.74 -22.06 -24.69
C ILE A 16 -38.07 -21.26 -25.95
N PRO A 17 -38.81 -20.15 -25.85
CA PRO A 17 -39.05 -19.25 -26.97
C PRO A 17 -37.73 -18.70 -27.53
N SER A 18 -37.69 -18.52 -28.86
CA SER A 18 -36.46 -17.98 -29.53
C SER A 18 -36.06 -16.58 -29.08
N THR A 19 -36.91 -15.86 -28.38
CA THR A 19 -36.65 -14.55 -27.78
C THR A 19 -35.85 -14.63 -26.46
N GLU A 20 -35.78 -15.83 -25.86
CA GLU A 20 -35.06 -16.07 -24.60
C GLU A 20 -33.77 -16.86 -24.87
N LYS A 21 -32.70 -16.58 -24.16
CA LYS A 21 -31.41 -17.31 -24.28
C LYS A 21 -31.34 -18.51 -23.34
N PHE A 22 -31.97 -18.41 -22.18
CA PHE A 22 -31.90 -19.39 -21.09
C PHE A 22 -33.29 -19.67 -20.52
N CYS A 23 -33.49 -20.91 -20.08
CA CYS A 23 -34.69 -21.24 -19.30
C CYS A 23 -34.70 -20.47 -17.95
N PRO A 24 -35.83 -20.33 -17.26
CA PRO A 24 -35.94 -19.51 -16.06
C PRO A 24 -34.89 -19.82 -14.99
N ARG A 25 -34.59 -21.12 -14.80
CA ARG A 25 -33.58 -21.58 -13.87
C ARG A 25 -32.17 -21.08 -14.26
N HIS A 26 -31.74 -21.26 -15.49
CA HIS A 26 -30.42 -20.87 -15.95
C HIS A 26 -30.30 -19.35 -16.17
N LYS A 27 -31.41 -18.67 -16.48
CA LYS A 27 -31.45 -17.20 -16.49
C LYS A 27 -31.08 -16.61 -15.12
N GLN A 28 -31.62 -17.17 -14.04
CA GLN A 28 -31.29 -16.76 -12.67
C GLN A 28 -29.82 -17.04 -12.33
N GLN A 29 -29.30 -18.22 -12.71
CA GLN A 29 -27.90 -18.55 -12.49
C GLN A 29 -26.96 -17.62 -13.23
N GLU A 30 -27.24 -17.31 -14.49
CA GLU A 30 -26.46 -16.37 -15.29
C GLU A 30 -26.51 -14.96 -14.72
N GLN A 31 -27.65 -14.49 -14.26
CA GLN A 31 -27.74 -13.19 -13.57
C GLN A 31 -26.89 -13.14 -12.31
N GLN A 32 -26.90 -14.19 -11.49
CA GLN A 32 -26.04 -14.27 -10.30
C GLN A 32 -24.55 -14.33 -10.66
N ARG A 33 -24.18 -15.06 -11.71
CA ARG A 33 -22.81 -15.13 -12.21
C ARG A 33 -22.31 -13.76 -12.69
N TYR A 34 -23.12 -13.05 -13.46
CA TYR A 34 -22.84 -11.70 -13.93
C TYR A 34 -22.72 -10.70 -12.79
N ALA A 35 -23.60 -10.77 -11.79
CA ALA A 35 -23.55 -9.91 -10.62
C ALA A 35 -22.23 -10.11 -9.82
N LYS A 36 -21.82 -11.36 -9.60
CA LYS A 36 -20.54 -11.70 -8.95
C LYS A 36 -19.36 -11.19 -9.75
N TYR A 37 -19.34 -11.39 -11.05
CA TYR A 37 -18.28 -10.94 -11.95
C TYR A 37 -18.14 -9.42 -11.93
N ASN A 38 -19.25 -8.68 -12.07
CA ASN A 38 -19.25 -7.23 -12.04
C ASN A 38 -18.83 -6.69 -10.67
N HIS A 39 -19.20 -7.35 -9.57
CA HIS A 39 -18.76 -7.00 -8.23
C HIS A 39 -17.23 -7.17 -8.09
N GLN A 40 -16.66 -8.26 -8.58
CA GLN A 40 -15.20 -8.47 -8.57
C GLN A 40 -14.45 -7.43 -9.42
N LEU A 41 -14.96 -7.10 -10.61
CA LEU A 41 -14.37 -6.05 -11.45
C LEU A 41 -14.38 -4.69 -10.75
N LYS A 42 -15.48 -4.35 -10.08
CA LYS A 42 -15.58 -3.11 -9.31
C LYS A 42 -14.55 -3.08 -8.17
N LEU A 43 -14.43 -4.16 -7.39
CA LEU A 43 -13.44 -4.25 -6.32
C LEU A 43 -11.99 -4.09 -6.83
N GLN A 44 -11.66 -4.68 -7.99
CA GLN A 44 -10.35 -4.53 -8.62
C GLN A 44 -10.10 -3.08 -9.08
N SER A 45 -11.09 -2.46 -9.72
CA SER A 45 -11.03 -1.06 -10.17
C SER A 45 -10.85 -0.10 -8.99
N ASP A 46 -11.62 -0.28 -7.91
CA ASP A 46 -11.53 0.55 -6.71
C ASP A 46 -10.16 0.40 -6.02
N LYS A 47 -9.61 -0.83 -6.00
CA LYS A 47 -8.28 -1.10 -5.46
C LYS A 47 -7.20 -0.39 -6.29
N GLN A 48 -7.26 -0.49 -7.61
CA GLN A 48 -6.32 0.18 -8.53
C GLN A 48 -6.38 1.71 -8.41
N TYR A 49 -7.61 2.27 -8.36
CA TYR A 49 -7.82 3.70 -8.17
C TYR A 49 -7.23 4.20 -6.84
N ASN A 50 -7.46 3.48 -5.74
CA ASN A 50 -6.92 3.86 -4.43
C ASN A 50 -5.40 3.78 -4.38
N LEU A 51 -4.76 2.78 -5.01
CA LEU A 51 -3.31 2.69 -5.14
C LEU A 51 -2.75 3.88 -5.91
N ASN A 52 -3.29 4.18 -7.10
CA ASN A 52 -2.83 5.29 -7.94
C ASN A 52 -2.99 6.65 -7.24
N ARG A 53 -4.09 6.86 -6.52
CA ARG A 53 -4.31 8.10 -5.76
C ARG A 53 -3.31 8.27 -4.62
N ARG A 54 -3.03 7.21 -3.86
CA ARG A 54 -2.03 7.22 -2.77
C ARG A 54 -0.63 7.52 -3.31
N ASP A 55 -0.28 6.96 -4.45
CA ASP A 55 1.00 7.22 -5.10
C ASP A 55 1.13 8.68 -5.54
N GLN A 56 0.07 9.29 -6.08
CA GLN A 56 0.05 10.70 -6.46
C GLN A 56 0.18 11.63 -5.26
N GLU A 57 -0.53 11.36 -4.17
CA GLU A 57 -0.44 12.15 -2.93
C GLU A 57 0.96 12.03 -2.28
N ALA A 58 1.53 10.84 -2.26
CA ALA A 58 2.88 10.62 -1.76
C ALA A 58 3.90 11.34 -2.63
N ASN A 59 3.78 11.24 -3.95
CA ASN A 59 4.66 11.90 -4.90
C ASN A 59 4.60 13.42 -4.76
N ALA A 60 3.40 14.01 -4.70
CA ALA A 60 3.20 15.44 -4.48
C ALA A 60 3.83 15.92 -3.15
N PHE A 61 3.69 15.13 -2.08
CA PHE A 61 4.31 15.43 -0.79
C PHE A 61 5.84 15.48 -0.90
N TYR A 62 6.46 14.43 -1.42
CA TYR A 62 7.92 14.32 -1.49
C TYR A 62 8.58 15.28 -2.49
N HIS A 63 7.83 15.80 -3.46
CA HIS A 63 8.28 16.84 -4.40
C HIS A 63 7.94 18.26 -3.96
N SER A 64 7.26 18.45 -2.83
CA SER A 64 6.91 19.77 -2.35
C SER A 64 8.15 20.56 -1.88
N ALA A 65 8.12 21.90 -2.09
CA ALA A 65 9.16 22.79 -1.58
C ALA A 65 9.26 22.75 -0.04
N ARG A 66 8.14 22.48 0.66
CA ARG A 66 8.13 22.34 2.10
C ARG A 66 8.92 21.10 2.52
N TRP A 67 8.68 19.96 1.86
CA TRP A 67 9.44 18.73 2.15
C TRP A 67 10.93 18.89 1.85
N THR A 68 11.29 19.52 0.74
CA THR A 68 12.70 19.76 0.39
C THR A 68 13.42 20.54 1.51
N ARG A 69 12.83 21.64 1.99
CA ARG A 69 13.41 22.41 3.11
C ARG A 69 13.48 21.60 4.40
N THR A 70 12.43 20.83 4.71
CA THR A 70 12.41 19.98 5.92
C THR A 70 13.48 18.91 5.84
N ARG A 71 13.64 18.25 4.71
CA ARG A 71 14.67 17.25 4.45
C ARG A 71 16.08 17.82 4.62
N ASP A 72 16.34 18.99 4.04
CA ASP A 72 17.64 19.64 4.14
C ASP A 72 17.95 20.07 5.57
N TYR A 73 16.96 20.53 6.31
CA TYR A 73 17.11 20.80 7.75
C TYR A 73 17.47 19.53 8.54
N ILE A 74 16.80 18.40 8.30
CA ILE A 74 17.10 17.13 9.00
C ILE A 74 18.52 16.65 8.66
N LYS A 75 18.94 16.76 7.40
CA LYS A 75 20.33 16.44 7.00
C LYS A 75 21.37 17.23 7.81
N GLN A 76 21.15 18.53 7.96
CA GLN A 76 22.02 19.40 8.75
C GLN A 76 21.95 19.09 10.24
N ARG A 77 20.77 18.94 10.80
CA ARG A 77 20.55 18.63 12.22
C ARG A 77 21.25 17.32 12.64
N ASP A 78 21.13 16.31 11.81
CA ASP A 78 21.65 14.95 12.08
C ASP A 78 23.07 14.74 11.50
N TYR A 79 23.72 15.81 11.02
CA TYR A 79 25.12 15.81 10.52
C TYR A 79 25.41 14.72 9.50
N MET A 80 24.45 14.41 8.61
CA MET A 80 24.57 13.29 7.64
C MET A 80 24.96 11.96 8.30
N THR A 81 24.45 11.70 9.52
CA THR A 81 24.76 10.51 10.31
C THR A 81 23.54 9.62 10.44
N ASP A 82 23.72 8.31 10.24
CA ASP A 82 22.66 7.32 10.48
C ASP A 82 22.24 7.34 11.95
N SER A 83 20.96 7.59 12.19
CA SER A 83 20.42 7.69 13.55
C SER A 83 20.43 6.35 14.31
N VAL A 84 20.70 5.23 13.67
CA VAL A 84 20.75 3.90 14.28
C VAL A 84 22.14 3.58 14.80
N ASP A 85 23.15 3.55 13.92
CA ASP A 85 24.51 3.09 14.23
C ASP A 85 25.56 4.21 14.30
N GLY A 86 25.18 5.46 14.02
CA GLY A 86 26.08 6.61 14.06
C GLY A 86 27.04 6.72 12.87
N ARG A 87 26.88 5.89 11.84
CA ARG A 87 27.72 5.93 10.64
C ARG A 87 27.46 7.19 9.82
N VAL A 88 28.53 7.84 9.35
CA VAL A 88 28.41 8.96 8.41
C VAL A 88 27.91 8.45 7.06
N LEU A 89 26.92 9.12 6.51
CA LEU A 89 26.26 8.78 5.26
C LEU A 89 26.74 9.70 4.13
N ASN A 90 26.77 9.18 2.92
CA ASN A 90 27.00 9.97 1.71
C ASN A 90 25.69 10.38 1.04
N ASP A 91 25.76 11.24 0.03
CA ASP A 91 24.59 11.78 -0.68
C ASP A 91 23.75 10.73 -1.43
N HIS A 92 24.21 9.49 -1.54
CA HIS A 92 23.51 8.42 -2.23
C HIS A 92 22.96 7.34 -1.29
N ASP A 93 23.35 7.35 -0.01
CA ASP A 93 23.01 6.31 0.97
C ASP A 93 22.17 6.82 2.16
N TYR A 94 21.49 7.94 2.03
CA TYR A 94 20.61 8.43 3.09
C TYR A 94 19.14 8.49 2.67
N ILE A 95 18.28 8.37 3.67
CA ILE A 95 16.83 8.64 3.58
C ILE A 95 16.42 9.43 4.82
N VAL A 96 15.68 10.52 4.64
CA VAL A 96 14.94 11.16 5.73
C VAL A 96 13.61 10.44 5.87
N ASP A 97 13.44 9.79 6.99
CA ASP A 97 12.32 8.90 7.26
C ASP A 97 11.50 9.36 8.47
N HIS A 98 10.25 8.92 8.56
CA HIS A 98 9.35 9.17 9.67
C HIS A 98 9.48 8.08 10.74
N VAL A 99 9.69 8.47 12.00
CA VAL A 99 9.69 7.52 13.14
C VAL A 99 8.32 6.83 13.25
N ILE A 100 7.26 7.60 13.32
CA ILE A 100 5.88 7.14 13.13
C ILE A 100 5.52 7.37 11.68
N PRO A 101 5.09 6.36 10.91
CA PRO A 101 4.81 6.48 9.48
C PRO A 101 3.97 7.70 9.11
N ARG A 102 4.28 8.34 7.97
CA ARG A 102 3.59 9.55 7.48
C ARG A 102 2.06 9.43 7.54
N ARG A 103 1.51 8.27 7.16
CA ARG A 103 0.06 8.01 7.12
C ARG A 103 -0.61 8.03 8.50
N LEU A 104 0.17 7.86 9.57
CA LEU A 104 -0.28 7.85 10.97
C LEU A 104 0.10 9.13 11.73
N SER A 105 0.87 10.02 11.10
CA SER A 105 1.35 11.26 11.71
C SER A 105 0.33 12.39 11.49
N ALA A 106 0.00 13.11 12.55
CA ALA A 106 -0.87 14.29 12.47
C ALA A 106 -0.22 15.45 11.69
N ASP A 107 1.11 15.61 11.80
CA ASP A 107 1.90 16.55 11.00
C ASP A 107 3.09 15.81 10.37
N PRO A 108 3.05 15.56 9.07
CA PRO A 108 4.12 14.85 8.36
C PRO A 108 5.41 15.67 8.21
N TYR A 109 5.39 16.96 8.56
CA TYR A 109 6.56 17.82 8.56
C TYR A 109 7.17 18.02 9.96
N ASN A 110 6.61 17.38 10.98
CA ASN A 110 7.12 17.48 12.34
C ASN A 110 8.56 16.94 12.42
N VAL A 111 9.52 17.82 12.59
CA VAL A 111 10.95 17.50 12.65
C VAL A 111 11.30 16.52 13.77
N ASN A 112 10.50 16.48 14.86
CA ASN A 112 10.70 15.52 15.95
C ASN A 112 10.29 14.10 15.57
N ASN A 113 9.44 13.95 14.56
CA ASN A 113 9.06 12.66 13.99
C ASN A 113 9.94 12.26 12.78
N LEU A 114 10.96 13.05 12.46
CA LEU A 114 11.85 12.81 11.33
C LEU A 114 13.28 12.52 11.80
N TRP A 115 13.93 11.59 11.15
CA TRP A 115 15.33 11.21 11.40
C TRP A 115 16.03 10.78 10.13
N LEU A 116 17.35 10.71 10.18
CA LEU A 116 18.18 10.30 9.06
C LEU A 116 18.56 8.84 9.21
N LEU A 117 18.33 8.04 8.18
CA LEU A 117 18.67 6.63 8.11
C LEU A 117 19.51 6.34 6.87
N SER A 118 20.37 5.31 6.96
CA SER A 118 20.90 4.65 5.77
C SER A 118 19.76 3.96 4.98
N ARG A 119 19.97 3.74 3.69
CA ARG A 119 19.04 2.94 2.87
C ARG A 119 18.84 1.54 3.43
N ARG A 120 19.91 0.95 4.00
CA ARG A 120 19.84 -0.36 4.65
C ARG A 120 18.86 -0.35 5.82
N HIS A 121 19.01 0.57 6.77
CA HIS A 121 18.15 0.64 7.96
C HIS A 121 16.71 1.03 7.59
N HIS A 122 16.53 1.94 6.64
CA HIS A 122 15.20 2.26 6.12
C HIS A 122 14.49 1.03 5.52
N ASN A 123 15.18 0.23 4.69
CA ASN A 123 14.59 -0.97 4.09
C ASN A 123 14.21 -2.02 5.15
N ILE A 124 15.04 -2.19 6.19
CA ILE A 124 14.72 -3.10 7.30
C ILE A 124 13.50 -2.58 8.07
N LYS A 125 13.48 -1.28 8.38
CA LYS A 125 12.35 -0.63 9.06
C LYS A 125 11.05 -0.81 8.30
N THR A 126 11.05 -0.59 6.99
CA THR A 126 9.87 -0.78 6.14
C THR A 126 9.30 -2.19 6.25
N ARG A 127 10.15 -3.22 6.25
CA ARG A 127 9.69 -4.62 6.43
C ARG A 127 9.03 -4.85 7.79
N TYR A 128 9.55 -4.23 8.85
CA TYR A 128 8.90 -4.31 10.17
C TYR A 128 7.58 -3.55 10.21
N GLU A 129 7.50 -2.37 9.56
CA GLU A 129 6.26 -1.59 9.48
C GLU A 129 5.13 -2.38 8.79
N GLU A 130 5.44 -3.14 7.74
CA GLU A 130 4.49 -3.99 7.02
C GLU A 130 3.92 -5.13 7.88
N GLN A 131 4.64 -5.53 8.93
CA GLN A 131 4.25 -6.63 9.84
C GLN A 131 3.60 -6.14 11.13
N MET A 132 3.65 -4.85 11.42
CA MET A 132 3.13 -4.26 12.65
C MET A 132 1.75 -3.64 12.45
N SER A 133 0.91 -3.71 13.51
CA SER A 133 -0.36 -2.97 13.54
C SER A 133 -0.13 -1.46 13.68
N ASP A 134 -1.08 -0.66 13.21
CA ASP A 134 -1.04 0.79 13.31
C ASP A 134 -0.95 1.26 14.77
N ASP A 135 -1.65 0.61 15.69
CA ASP A 135 -1.60 0.90 17.13
C ASP A 135 -0.19 0.71 17.72
N LYS A 136 0.55 -0.28 17.22
CA LYS A 136 1.93 -0.50 17.63
C LYS A 136 2.85 0.56 17.01
N LEU A 137 2.69 0.87 15.74
CA LEU A 137 3.50 1.86 15.03
C LEU A 137 3.39 3.27 15.63
N ILE A 138 2.20 3.69 16.07
CA ILE A 138 1.98 4.99 16.72
C ILE A 138 2.75 5.11 18.04
N ARG A 139 3.00 3.99 18.73
CA ARG A 139 3.70 3.98 20.04
C ARG A 139 5.22 3.81 19.90
N MET A 140 5.72 3.50 18.69
CA MET A 140 7.15 3.31 18.47
C MET A 140 7.93 4.61 18.65
N THR A 141 8.95 4.56 19.50
CA THR A 141 9.92 5.64 19.68
C THR A 141 11.17 5.42 18.82
N ARG A 142 12.02 6.46 18.71
CA ARG A 142 13.35 6.31 18.08
C ARG A 142 14.20 5.24 18.75
N ASN A 143 14.13 5.12 20.07
CA ASN A 143 14.91 4.12 20.82
C ASN A 143 14.39 2.70 20.54
N ASP A 144 13.08 2.50 20.43
CA ASP A 144 12.53 1.20 20.09
C ASP A 144 12.98 0.76 18.69
N TRP A 145 12.94 1.68 17.73
CA TRP A 145 13.44 1.43 16.39
C TRP A 145 14.96 1.15 16.37
N ARG A 146 15.77 1.94 17.07
CA ARG A 146 17.22 1.68 17.18
C ARG A 146 17.51 0.28 17.68
N ASN A 147 16.90 -0.12 18.78
CA ASN A 147 17.08 -1.45 19.37
C ASN A 147 16.67 -2.57 18.41
N LEU A 148 15.61 -2.37 17.64
CA LEU A 148 15.12 -3.35 16.68
C LEU A 148 16.04 -3.46 15.46
N LEU A 149 16.48 -2.32 14.93
CA LEU A 149 17.29 -2.25 13.71
C LEU A 149 18.75 -2.70 13.94
N MET A 150 19.34 -2.40 15.12
CA MET A 150 20.66 -2.90 15.48
C MET A 150 20.70 -4.42 15.57
N LYS A 151 19.72 -5.04 16.24
CA LYS A 151 19.64 -6.51 16.35
C LYS A 151 19.51 -7.22 15.01
N SER A 152 18.87 -6.58 14.05
CA SER A 152 18.72 -7.15 12.70
C SER A 152 19.95 -6.95 11.82
N GLY A 153 20.83 -6.04 12.17
CA GLY A 153 22.10 -5.80 11.48
C GLY A 153 23.14 -6.91 11.68
N ASP A 154 23.10 -7.56 12.83
CA ASP A 154 24.08 -8.61 13.22
C ASP A 154 23.80 -10.00 12.62
N GLN A 155 22.61 -10.20 12.02
CA GLN A 155 22.23 -11.51 11.47
C GLN A 155 22.62 -11.71 9.99
N HIS A 156 23.22 -10.73 9.34
CA HIS A 156 23.57 -10.77 7.90
C HIS A 156 25.00 -10.23 7.64
N GLY A 157 25.91 -10.47 8.56
CA GLY A 157 27.35 -10.25 8.42
C GLY A 157 28.09 -11.50 7.97
#